data_4aa122e7e89c98e2e28950e9dbc43ff2
#
_entry.id   4aa122e7e89c98e2e28950e9dbc43ff2
#
_cell.length_a   1.000
_cell.length_b   1.000
_cell.length_c   1.000
_cell.angle_alpha   90.00
_cell.angle_beta   90.00
_cell.angle_gamma   90.00
#
_symmetry.space_group_name_H-M   'P 1'
#
loop_
_entity.id
_entity.type
_entity.pdbx_description
1 polymer ?
#
loop_
_entity_poly.entity_id
_entity_poly.type
_entity_poly.pdbx_seq_one_letter_code
_entity_poly.pdbx_strand_id
1 'polypeptide(L)'
;MNSMNTLSVIAIALALAGPGALAQETAALDKWQSVAKTDNQEAFVNGSSIVAVGEQLEARVKQNFALPQPSAKKGKTYLSSRTTYRFDCAQRRMAMKEVRTYVGIDLQGEPVQKATSSDKNLQWLDAPDSTVFGELLDYVCSQSPGG
;
A
#
# COMPACT_ATOMS: atom_id res chain seq x y z
N MET A 1 12.79 29.74 71.50
CA MET A 1 11.48 29.10 71.64
C MET A 1 10.89 28.85 70.28
N ASN A 2 10.76 27.60 69.98
CA ASN A 2 10.03 26.96 68.89
C ASN A 2 10.24 27.42 67.47
N SER A 3 11.23 26.79 66.87
CA SER A 3 11.37 26.58 65.43
C SER A 3 10.43 25.46 65.00
N MET A 4 9.53 25.73 64.10
CA MET A 4 8.83 24.65 63.37
C MET A 4 9.40 24.60 61.96
N ASN A 5 10.13 23.51 61.72
CA ASN A 5 10.61 23.07 60.41
C ASN A 5 9.43 22.53 59.61
N THR A 6 9.10 23.17 58.52
CA THR A 6 8.25 22.60 57.48
C THR A 6 9.12 21.98 56.40
N LEU A 7 9.16 20.67 56.39
CA LEU A 7 9.74 19.89 55.27
C LEU A 7 8.78 19.95 54.07
N SER A 8 9.21 20.60 53.00
CA SER A 8 8.57 20.52 51.71
C SER A 8 8.97 19.20 51.01
N VAL A 9 8.02 18.33 50.87
CA VAL A 9 8.16 17.13 50.05
C VAL A 9 7.92 17.51 48.58
N ILE A 10 8.97 17.50 47.78
CA ILE A 10 8.87 17.64 46.36
C ILE A 10 8.53 16.26 45.79
N ALA A 11 7.31 16.08 45.33
CA ALA A 11 6.89 14.91 44.57
C ALA A 11 7.37 15.04 43.13
N ILE A 12 8.38 14.26 42.75
CA ILE A 12 8.83 14.10 41.36
C ILE A 12 7.86 13.12 40.70
N ALA A 13 6.96 13.62 39.85
CA ALA A 13 6.15 12.78 38.99
C ALA A 13 7.03 12.29 37.80
N LEU A 14 7.47 11.04 37.85
CA LEU A 14 8.04 10.36 36.69
C LEU A 14 6.89 10.10 35.70
N ALA A 15 6.86 10.86 34.62
CA ALA A 15 6.05 10.55 33.45
C ALA A 15 6.68 9.35 32.75
N LEU A 16 6.11 8.17 32.94
CA LEU A 16 6.40 6.99 32.13
C LEU A 16 5.82 7.21 30.75
N ALA A 17 6.66 7.65 29.81
CA ALA A 17 6.32 7.62 28.39
C ALA A 17 6.24 6.15 27.96
N GLY A 18 5.03 5.62 27.82
CA GLY A 18 4.81 4.26 27.39
C GLY A 18 5.19 4.05 25.90
N PRO A 19 5.60 2.82 25.49
CA PRO A 19 6.07 2.51 24.14
C PRO A 19 4.96 2.41 23.08
N GLY A 20 3.82 3.06 23.29
CA GLY A 20 2.65 2.91 22.40
C GLY A 20 2.58 3.83 21.18
N ALA A 21 3.42 4.88 21.11
CA ALA A 21 3.28 5.92 20.07
C ALA A 21 3.79 5.50 18.68
N LEU A 22 4.80 4.60 18.58
CA LEU A 22 5.41 4.19 17.31
C LEU A 22 4.58 3.15 16.53
N ALA A 23 3.76 2.34 17.19
CA ALA A 23 2.92 1.35 16.52
C ALA A 23 1.70 1.96 15.81
N GLN A 24 1.24 3.15 16.21
CA GLN A 24 0.11 3.85 15.59
C GLN A 24 0.50 4.63 14.34
N GLU A 25 1.72 5.12 14.22
CA GLU A 25 2.21 5.83 13.04
C GLU A 25 2.37 4.89 11.84
N THR A 26 2.89 3.68 12.03
CA THR A 26 3.03 2.68 10.95
C THR A 26 1.69 2.17 10.42
N ALA A 27 0.65 2.05 11.26
CA ALA A 27 -0.69 1.68 10.83
C ALA A 27 -1.41 2.79 10.04
N ALA A 28 -1.08 4.07 10.27
CA ALA A 28 -1.64 5.22 9.56
C ALA A 28 -1.09 5.38 8.14
N LEU A 29 0.07 4.79 7.83
CA LEU A 29 0.73 4.88 6.53
C LEU A 29 0.15 3.93 5.47
N ASP A 30 -0.58 2.90 5.88
CA ASP A 30 -1.15 1.89 4.97
C ASP A 30 -2.63 2.19 4.68
N LYS A 31 -2.91 3.41 4.21
CA LYS A 31 -4.26 3.83 3.82
C LYS A 31 -4.54 3.44 2.38
N TRP A 32 -5.38 2.46 2.22
CA TRP A 32 -5.87 2.00 0.93
C TRP A 32 -7.10 2.81 0.51
N GLN A 33 -7.00 3.51 -0.62
CA GLN A 33 -8.10 4.24 -1.24
C GLN A 33 -8.68 3.38 -2.36
N SER A 34 -9.98 3.08 -2.30
CA SER A 34 -10.68 2.43 -3.42
C SER A 34 -10.71 3.37 -4.62
N VAL A 35 -10.22 2.91 -5.75
CA VAL A 35 -10.05 3.71 -6.98
C VAL A 35 -10.92 3.18 -8.10
N ALA A 36 -11.00 1.86 -8.25
CA ALA A 36 -11.78 1.22 -9.31
C ALA A 36 -12.52 0.02 -8.77
N LYS A 37 -13.77 -0.16 -9.21
CA LYS A 37 -14.60 -1.26 -8.81
C LYS A 37 -15.45 -1.76 -9.98
N THR A 38 -15.46 -3.08 -10.14
CA THR A 38 -16.34 -3.81 -11.05
C THR A 38 -17.03 -4.95 -10.29
N ASP A 39 -17.91 -5.68 -10.95
CA ASP A 39 -18.52 -6.88 -10.36
C ASP A 39 -17.50 -7.99 -10.01
N ASN A 40 -16.36 -7.99 -10.69
CA ASN A 40 -15.36 -9.04 -10.57
C ASN A 40 -14.17 -8.67 -9.67
N GLN A 41 -13.90 -7.39 -9.46
CA GLN A 41 -12.75 -6.95 -8.67
C GLN A 41 -12.92 -5.52 -8.14
N GLU A 42 -12.20 -5.25 -7.07
CA GLU A 42 -12.02 -3.89 -6.54
C GLU A 42 -10.52 -3.62 -6.37
N ALA A 43 -10.07 -2.46 -6.88
CA ALA A 43 -8.68 -2.03 -6.84
C ALA A 43 -8.50 -0.80 -5.94
N PHE A 44 -7.46 -0.84 -5.14
CA PHE A 44 -7.11 0.19 -4.16
C PHE A 44 -5.69 0.67 -4.38
N VAL A 45 -5.45 1.95 -4.20
CA VAL A 45 -4.10 2.53 -4.20
C VAL A 45 -3.70 2.95 -2.79
N ASN A 46 -2.49 2.63 -2.40
CA ASN A 46 -1.89 3.20 -1.20
C ASN A 46 -1.27 4.56 -1.56
N GLY A 47 -1.97 5.65 -1.21
CA GLY A 47 -1.55 7.01 -1.59
C GLY A 47 -0.17 7.39 -1.06
N SER A 48 0.20 6.94 0.14
CA SER A 48 1.52 7.21 0.73
C SER A 48 2.67 6.45 0.03
N SER A 49 2.36 5.47 -0.81
CA SER A 49 3.35 4.72 -1.59
C SER A 49 3.70 5.34 -2.94
N ILE A 50 3.02 6.42 -3.33
CA ILE A 50 3.25 7.07 -4.63
C ILE A 50 4.58 7.83 -4.58
N VAL A 51 5.52 7.42 -5.42
CA VAL A 51 6.85 8.03 -5.51
C VAL A 51 7.24 8.27 -6.95
N ALA A 52 8.05 9.32 -7.18
CA ALA A 52 8.62 9.59 -8.49
C ALA A 52 9.84 8.69 -8.75
N VAL A 53 9.89 8.14 -9.96
CA VAL A 53 11.03 7.36 -10.47
C VAL A 53 11.38 7.90 -11.86
N GLY A 54 12.27 8.88 -11.91
CA GLY A 54 12.51 9.66 -13.13
C GLY A 54 11.25 10.43 -13.52
N GLU A 55 10.82 10.29 -14.76
CA GLU A 55 9.59 10.89 -15.30
C GLU A 55 8.35 10.02 -15.06
N GLN A 56 8.51 8.88 -14.41
CA GLN A 56 7.44 7.93 -14.11
C GLN A 56 7.06 7.98 -12.64
N LEU A 57 5.94 7.37 -12.29
CA LEU A 57 5.51 7.17 -10.92
C LEU A 57 5.51 5.70 -10.57
N GLU A 58 5.69 5.41 -9.30
CA GLU A 58 5.54 4.06 -8.76
C GLU A 58 4.54 4.09 -7.61
N ALA A 59 3.67 3.10 -7.53
CA ALA A 59 2.69 3.00 -6.45
C ALA A 59 2.32 1.55 -6.15
N ARG A 60 1.93 1.30 -4.89
CA ARG A 60 1.37 0.02 -4.48
C ARG A 60 -0.14 -0.01 -4.68
N VAL A 61 -0.59 -1.07 -5.31
CA VAL A 61 -2.00 -1.36 -5.60
C VAL A 61 -2.39 -2.67 -4.93
N LYS A 62 -3.52 -2.67 -4.25
CA LYS A 62 -4.19 -3.88 -3.75
C LYS A 62 -5.39 -4.17 -4.65
N GLN A 63 -5.57 -5.44 -5.01
CA GLN A 63 -6.76 -5.90 -5.73
C GLN A 63 -7.42 -7.02 -4.95
N ASN A 64 -8.73 -6.92 -4.79
CA ASN A 64 -9.59 -7.98 -4.27
C ASN A 64 -10.42 -8.53 -5.43
N PHE A 65 -10.50 -9.85 -5.55
CA PHE A 65 -11.23 -10.53 -6.61
C PHE A 65 -12.46 -11.22 -6.04
N ALA A 66 -13.58 -11.15 -6.76
CA ALA A 66 -14.82 -11.81 -6.38
C ALA A 66 -14.73 -13.34 -6.47
N LEU A 67 -13.90 -13.84 -7.39
CA LEU A 67 -13.68 -15.27 -7.62
C LEU A 67 -12.18 -15.59 -7.54
N PRO A 68 -11.83 -16.82 -7.11
CA PRO A 68 -10.44 -17.26 -7.08
C PRO A 68 -9.77 -17.12 -8.45
N GLN A 69 -8.59 -16.54 -8.47
CA GLN A 69 -7.77 -16.36 -9.65
C GLN A 69 -6.71 -17.47 -9.73
N PRO A 70 -6.40 -17.97 -10.93
CA PRO A 70 -5.35 -18.97 -11.07
C PRO A 70 -3.97 -18.36 -10.80
N SER A 71 -3.16 -19.04 -9.99
CA SER A 71 -1.78 -18.69 -9.76
C SER A 71 -0.87 -19.34 -10.81
N ALA A 72 0.32 -18.74 -11.05
CA ALA A 72 1.37 -19.41 -11.82
C ALA A 72 1.86 -20.70 -11.14
N LYS A 73 1.67 -20.86 -9.83
CA LYS A 73 1.87 -22.12 -9.13
C LYS A 73 0.70 -23.05 -9.44
N LYS A 74 1.00 -24.16 -10.12
CA LYS A 74 0.01 -25.17 -10.51
C LYS A 74 -0.87 -25.60 -9.33
N GLY A 75 -2.19 -25.57 -9.52
CA GLY A 75 -3.17 -26.01 -8.53
C GLY A 75 -3.41 -25.01 -7.38
N LYS A 76 -2.83 -23.82 -7.44
CA LYS A 76 -3.05 -22.76 -6.45
C LYS A 76 -3.89 -21.64 -7.02
N THR A 77 -4.71 -21.04 -6.15
CA THR A 77 -5.55 -19.87 -6.47
C THR A 77 -5.35 -18.78 -5.41
N TYR A 78 -5.74 -17.56 -5.74
CA TYR A 78 -5.68 -16.41 -4.84
C TYR A 78 -6.93 -15.54 -4.96
N LEU A 79 -7.26 -14.79 -3.92
CA LEU A 79 -8.38 -13.85 -3.87
C LEU A 79 -7.94 -12.39 -3.75
N SER A 80 -6.68 -12.15 -3.43
CA SER A 80 -6.15 -10.78 -3.44
C SER A 80 -4.70 -10.74 -3.85
N SER A 81 -4.30 -9.55 -4.33
CA SER A 81 -2.90 -9.27 -4.68
C SER A 81 -2.47 -7.91 -4.15
N ARG A 82 -1.19 -7.77 -3.84
CA ARG A 82 -0.49 -6.50 -3.67
C ARG A 82 0.55 -6.40 -4.76
N THR A 83 0.40 -5.39 -5.62
CA THR A 83 1.28 -5.18 -6.76
C THR A 83 1.90 -3.79 -6.67
N THR A 84 3.20 -3.71 -6.86
CA THR A 84 3.87 -2.44 -7.13
C THR A 84 3.92 -2.25 -8.64
N TYR A 85 3.26 -1.20 -9.12
CA TYR A 85 3.26 -0.83 -10.53
C TYR A 85 4.11 0.40 -10.78
N ARG A 86 4.77 0.42 -11.93
CA ARG A 86 5.34 1.60 -12.55
C ARG A 86 4.32 2.20 -13.51
N PHE A 87 4.09 3.52 -13.46
CA PHE A 87 3.12 4.25 -14.27
C PHE A 87 3.86 5.24 -15.17
N ASP A 88 3.63 5.15 -16.46
CA ASP A 88 4.06 6.13 -17.46
C ASP A 88 2.85 6.98 -17.83
N CYS A 89 2.73 8.13 -17.19
CA CYS A 89 1.57 9.01 -17.36
C CYS A 89 1.50 9.61 -18.77
N ALA A 90 2.66 9.92 -19.36
CA ALA A 90 2.73 10.51 -20.69
C ALA A 90 2.25 9.55 -21.78
N GLN A 91 2.58 8.27 -21.67
CA GLN A 91 2.22 7.24 -22.67
C GLN A 91 1.00 6.39 -22.25
N ARG A 92 0.37 6.71 -21.13
CA ARG A 92 -0.79 5.99 -20.58
C ARG A 92 -0.60 4.47 -20.53
N ARG A 93 0.48 4.06 -19.91
CA ARG A 93 0.81 2.63 -19.73
C ARG A 93 1.35 2.37 -18.34
N MET A 94 1.29 1.12 -17.93
CA MET A 94 1.78 0.67 -16.63
C MET A 94 2.52 -0.65 -16.75
N ALA A 95 3.42 -0.92 -15.82
CA ALA A 95 4.20 -2.16 -15.77
C ALA A 95 4.29 -2.68 -14.35
N MET A 96 4.24 -4.01 -14.20
CA MET A 96 4.36 -4.66 -12.91
C MET A 96 5.83 -4.79 -12.50
N LYS A 97 6.16 -4.23 -11.33
CA LYS A 97 7.47 -4.35 -10.69
C LYS A 97 7.56 -5.54 -9.75
N GLU A 98 6.57 -5.67 -8.89
CA GLU A 98 6.48 -6.76 -7.92
C GLU A 98 5.01 -7.10 -7.72
N VAL A 99 4.72 -8.38 -7.58
CA VAL A 99 3.40 -8.86 -7.16
C VAL A 99 3.55 -9.90 -6.06
N ARG A 100 2.65 -9.81 -5.08
CA ARG A 100 2.36 -10.87 -4.10
C ARG A 100 0.89 -11.19 -4.13
N THR A 101 0.56 -12.46 -4.15
CA THR A 101 -0.82 -12.93 -4.13
C THR A 101 -1.11 -13.68 -2.83
N TYR A 102 -2.36 -13.63 -2.40
CA TYR A 102 -2.80 -14.18 -1.11
C TYR A 102 -4.07 -15.02 -1.28
N VAL A 103 -4.20 -16.06 -0.47
CA VAL A 103 -5.36 -16.96 -0.51
C VAL A 103 -6.66 -16.23 -0.21
N GLY A 104 -6.67 -15.31 0.77
CA GLY A 104 -7.84 -14.54 1.18
C GLY A 104 -7.95 -13.17 0.54
N ILE A 105 -9.07 -12.52 0.75
CA ILE A 105 -9.26 -11.09 0.40
C ILE A 105 -8.45 -10.21 1.34
N ASP A 106 -8.26 -8.95 0.97
CA ASP A 106 -7.55 -7.95 1.77
C ASP A 106 -6.16 -8.37 2.25
N LEU A 107 -5.44 -9.09 1.38
CA LEU A 107 -4.07 -9.57 1.63
C LEU A 107 -3.96 -10.52 2.83
N GLN A 108 -5.07 -11.20 3.16
CA GLN A 108 -5.12 -12.13 4.28
C GLN A 108 -4.75 -13.56 3.87
N GLY A 109 -4.30 -14.32 4.84
CA GLY A 109 -3.94 -15.73 4.67
C GLY A 109 -2.53 -15.92 4.14
N GLU A 110 -2.24 -17.16 3.73
CA GLU A 110 -0.92 -17.54 3.24
C GLU A 110 -0.59 -16.85 1.91
N PRO A 111 0.64 -16.33 1.75
CA PRO A 111 1.13 -15.90 0.44
C PRO A 111 1.18 -17.10 -0.52
N VAL A 112 0.63 -16.92 -1.72
CA VAL A 112 0.61 -17.97 -2.74
C VAL A 112 1.82 -17.85 -3.66
N GLN A 113 2.12 -16.62 -4.09
CA GLN A 113 3.15 -16.35 -5.08
C GLN A 113 3.79 -15.00 -4.85
N LYS A 114 5.08 -14.89 -5.18
CA LYS A 114 5.80 -13.64 -5.35
C LYS A 114 6.52 -13.65 -6.69
N ALA A 115 6.42 -12.54 -7.44
CA ALA A 115 7.20 -12.32 -8.66
C ALA A 115 7.71 -10.88 -8.69
N THR A 116 8.89 -10.68 -9.26
CA THR A 116 9.56 -9.38 -9.35
C THR A 116 10.14 -9.21 -10.74
N SER A 117 10.04 -8.01 -11.31
CA SER A 117 10.66 -7.64 -12.58
C SER A 117 11.74 -6.59 -12.34
N SER A 118 12.90 -6.73 -12.99
CA SER A 118 13.92 -5.67 -13.02
C SER A 118 13.46 -4.52 -13.92
N ASP A 119 14.02 -3.32 -13.72
CA ASP A 119 13.68 -2.14 -14.55
C ASP A 119 13.92 -2.36 -16.04
N LYS A 120 14.90 -3.18 -16.38
CA LYS A 120 15.22 -3.52 -17.77
C LYS A 120 14.22 -4.46 -18.44
N ASN A 121 13.45 -5.22 -17.62
CA ASN A 121 12.54 -6.27 -18.08
C ASN A 121 11.08 -5.94 -17.82
N LEU A 122 10.74 -4.66 -17.59
CA LEU A 122 9.36 -4.25 -17.39
C LEU A 122 8.53 -4.53 -18.65
N GLN A 123 7.42 -5.23 -18.45
CA GLN A 123 6.42 -5.45 -19.48
C GLN A 123 5.37 -4.35 -19.40
N TRP A 124 5.38 -3.45 -20.34
CA TRP A 124 4.47 -2.32 -20.40
C TRP A 124 3.15 -2.72 -21.03
N LEU A 125 2.07 -2.39 -20.35
CA LEU A 125 0.69 -2.63 -20.79
C LEU A 125 -0.02 -1.28 -20.92
N ASP A 126 -0.78 -1.12 -21.98
CA ASP A 126 -1.64 0.04 -22.14
C ASP A 126 -2.72 0.06 -21.07
N ALA A 127 -3.07 1.24 -20.60
CA ALA A 127 -4.13 1.47 -19.62
C ALA A 127 -5.27 2.27 -20.27
N PRO A 128 -6.15 1.61 -21.07
CA PRO A 128 -7.23 2.28 -21.75
C PRO A 128 -8.23 2.93 -20.80
N ASP A 129 -8.83 4.03 -21.21
CA ASP A 129 -9.90 4.68 -20.46
C ASP A 129 -11.03 3.71 -20.15
N SER A 130 -11.71 3.94 -19.04
CA SER A 130 -12.85 3.13 -18.59
C SER A 130 -12.51 1.67 -18.28
N THR A 131 -11.26 1.36 -18.06
CA THR A 131 -10.80 0.07 -17.53
C THR A 131 -10.24 0.26 -16.12
N VAL A 132 -10.15 -0.82 -15.35
CA VAL A 132 -9.52 -0.78 -14.01
C VAL A 132 -8.10 -0.22 -14.07
N PHE A 133 -7.33 -0.59 -15.09
CA PHE A 133 -5.97 -0.06 -15.26
C PHE A 133 -5.96 1.41 -15.67
N GLY A 134 -6.90 1.85 -16.50
CA GLY A 134 -7.05 3.26 -16.85
C GLY A 134 -7.42 4.12 -15.62
N GLU A 135 -8.35 3.67 -14.80
CA GLU A 135 -8.74 4.36 -13.57
C GLU A 135 -7.60 4.42 -12.55
N LEU A 136 -6.83 3.34 -12.40
CA LEU A 136 -5.62 3.32 -11.56
C LEU A 136 -4.58 4.31 -12.04
N LEU A 137 -4.30 4.33 -13.34
CA LEU A 137 -3.35 5.25 -13.95
C LEU A 137 -3.79 6.70 -13.77
N ASP A 138 -5.05 7.02 -14.05
CA ASP A 138 -5.58 8.37 -13.91
C ASP A 138 -5.51 8.85 -12.45
N TYR A 139 -5.84 7.98 -11.50
CA TYR A 139 -5.73 8.31 -10.07
C TYR A 139 -4.28 8.60 -9.68
N VAL A 140 -3.36 7.69 -9.97
CA VAL A 140 -1.94 7.83 -9.58
C VAL A 140 -1.31 9.06 -10.26
N CYS A 141 -1.58 9.27 -11.54
CA CYS A 141 -1.03 10.39 -12.29
C CYS A 141 -1.59 11.75 -11.88
N SER A 142 -2.76 11.78 -11.21
CA SER A 142 -3.35 13.00 -10.64
C SER A 142 -2.79 13.35 -9.26
N GLN A 143 -2.05 12.45 -8.61
CA GLN A 143 -1.49 12.67 -7.29
C GLN A 143 -0.10 13.29 -7.37
N SER A 144 0.23 14.15 -6.38
CA SER A 144 1.59 14.64 -6.22
C SER A 144 2.45 13.58 -5.52
N PRO A 145 3.65 13.26 -6.03
CA PRO A 145 4.56 12.32 -5.38
C PRO A 145 4.93 12.77 -3.97
N GLY A 146 4.90 11.85 -3.00
CA GLY A 146 5.28 12.12 -1.61
C GLY A 146 4.26 12.96 -0.81
N GLY A 147 3.06 13.10 -1.35
CA GLY A 147 1.96 13.82 -0.69
C GLY A 147 1.26 13.03 0.40
#